data_d73814602149a23c05c7d683cb578a81
#
_entry.id   d73814602149a23c05c7d683cb578a81
#
_cell.length_a   1.000
_cell.length_b   1.000
_cell.length_c   1.000
_cell.angle_alpha   90.00
_cell.angle_beta   90.00
_cell.angle_gamma   90.00
#
_symmetry.space_group_name_H-M   'P 1'
#
loop_
_entity.id
_entity.type
_entity.pdbx_description
1 polymer ?
#
loop_
_entity_poly.entity_id
_entity_poly.type
_entity_poly.pdbx_seq_one_letter_code
_entity_poly.pdbx_strand_id
1 'polypeptide(L)'
;MRLALVLPVLLIAACAREPDKPAAAPPAPASVAAPAWPDFAAAFIESRFEADPAFAVQSGRHEFDGRMPDWSRASIEADVAELRGQRTELQKFAAAAMTPAQRFEARYLEWIIDREIFWLASAEEPFRNPAWYIDRLDPSMYLTRDYAPLPKRLEGFLGYLRAVPTLTSEIRANLRTPLPRAFIERGTAAFSGYATFYRTEMPGIFAQLTDDRLKQELSAANAAAAQAMDGLSTWLQSQRTTANDAFALGAAKFSEMLRATERVDLSLEELELVGRKDLERNLAALTEACAAFAPKATLAACVDRMRADKPSGGSVDGARAQLADLRQFVADRKIVSIPRQEQALVAEAPPYNRGNFAYISIPGPYENPDVKATYYVAPPNPKWSAAERRAYLPGRAYLLFVSAHEVWPGHYLQSQFSNANPSRVAALWWDYAFAEGWAHYAEEKMYDAGLGGGDPEMRIGMLANALLRDVRFISAICLHAGCMSLDESEKMFREKAFADAGNARQQALRGTYDPGYLAYTLGKLMIRRLRDDWLAANPAASPQQFHDRLLSLGSPPVPMARQEMLGALGAIL
;
A
#
# COMPACT_ATOMS: atom_id res chain seq x y z
N MET A 1 106.86 44.66 -48.87
CA MET A 1 105.96 43.58 -49.30
C MET A 1 105.27 43.01 -48.10
N ARG A 2 104.13 43.49 -47.75
CA ARG A 2 103.17 42.83 -46.85
C ARG A 2 101.79 43.19 -47.32
N LEU A 3 101.01 42.21 -47.77
CA LEU A 3 99.63 42.30 -48.18
C LEU A 3 98.78 42.47 -46.94
N ALA A 4 97.90 43.47 -46.88
CA ALA A 4 96.88 43.61 -45.89
C ALA A 4 95.54 43.13 -46.48
N LEU A 5 94.94 42.11 -45.91
CA LEU A 5 93.63 41.60 -46.26
C LEU A 5 92.58 42.43 -45.49
N VAL A 6 91.64 43.03 -46.15
CA VAL A 6 90.47 43.71 -45.58
C VAL A 6 89.29 42.73 -45.60
N LEU A 7 88.77 42.37 -44.45
CA LEU A 7 87.53 41.59 -44.31
C LEU A 7 86.36 42.56 -44.12
N PRO A 8 85.22 42.38 -44.79
CA PRO A 8 84.05 43.15 -44.54
C PRO A 8 83.30 42.55 -43.33
N VAL A 9 82.92 43.41 -42.37
CA VAL A 9 82.06 43.07 -41.25
C VAL A 9 80.58 43.09 -41.72
N LEU A 10 79.92 41.93 -41.71
CA LEU A 10 78.48 41.83 -41.90
C LEU A 10 77.79 42.09 -40.54
N LEU A 11 77.00 43.14 -40.44
CA LEU A 11 76.05 43.37 -39.34
C LEU A 11 74.85 42.45 -39.50
N ILE A 12 74.75 41.46 -38.65
CA ILE A 12 73.52 40.66 -38.49
C ILE A 12 72.60 41.35 -37.46
N ALA A 13 71.48 41.92 -37.95
CA ALA A 13 70.41 42.41 -37.07
C ALA A 13 69.71 41.22 -36.45
N ALA A 14 69.90 40.99 -35.13
CA ALA A 14 69.13 40.01 -34.36
C ALA A 14 67.75 40.58 -34.01
N CYS A 15 66.72 40.09 -34.70
CA CYS A 15 65.34 40.27 -34.23
C CYS A 15 65.14 39.49 -32.93
N ALA A 16 65.05 40.17 -31.81
CA ALA A 16 64.62 39.58 -30.56
C ALA A 16 63.14 39.20 -30.68
N ARG A 17 62.80 37.87 -30.70
CA ARG A 17 61.47 37.38 -30.50
C ARG A 17 61.11 37.52 -29.00
N GLU A 18 60.05 38.25 -28.72
CA GLU A 18 59.39 38.20 -27.37
C GLU A 18 58.97 36.74 -27.08
N PRO A 19 59.14 36.29 -25.84
CA PRO A 19 58.63 34.95 -25.43
C PRO A 19 57.10 34.90 -25.53
N ASP A 20 56.58 33.90 -26.28
CA ASP A 20 55.17 33.59 -26.37
C ASP A 20 54.58 33.49 -24.95
N LYS A 21 53.56 34.29 -24.62
CA LYS A 21 52.74 34.10 -23.43
C LYS A 21 52.14 32.68 -23.50
N PRO A 22 52.23 31.89 -22.44
CA PRO A 22 51.57 30.59 -22.41
C PRO A 22 50.09 30.78 -22.68
N ALA A 23 49.53 30.02 -23.63
CA ALA A 23 48.10 29.99 -23.93
C ALA A 23 47.32 29.69 -22.63
N ALA A 24 46.34 30.52 -22.31
CA ALA A 24 45.45 30.27 -21.17
C ALA A 24 44.85 28.87 -21.30
N ALA A 25 44.97 28.06 -20.25
CA ALA A 25 44.33 26.75 -20.18
C ALA A 25 42.82 26.94 -20.43
N PRO A 26 42.16 26.03 -21.19
CA PRO A 26 40.72 26.11 -21.37
C PRO A 26 40.04 26.15 -20.02
N PRO A 27 38.96 26.96 -19.84
CA PRO A 27 38.22 27.01 -18.58
C PRO A 27 37.81 25.59 -18.22
N ALA A 28 38.09 25.19 -16.98
CA ALA A 28 37.58 23.93 -16.46
C ALA A 28 36.06 23.86 -16.71
N PRO A 29 35.50 22.72 -17.11
CA PRO A 29 34.07 22.60 -17.30
C PRO A 29 33.40 23.08 -16.02
N ALA A 30 32.43 24.02 -16.15
CA ALA A 30 31.67 24.53 -15.02
C ALA A 30 31.12 23.32 -14.28
N SER A 31 31.49 23.15 -13.02
CA SER A 31 30.92 22.13 -12.18
C SER A 31 29.43 22.44 -12.12
N VAL A 32 28.59 21.57 -12.68
CA VAL A 32 27.17 21.64 -12.49
C VAL A 32 26.98 21.54 -10.97
N ALA A 33 26.52 22.61 -10.35
CA ALA A 33 26.23 22.62 -8.91
C ALA A 33 25.29 21.46 -8.64
N ALA A 34 25.55 20.65 -7.61
CA ALA A 34 24.61 19.61 -7.19
C ALA A 34 23.23 20.24 -6.98
N PRO A 35 22.13 19.59 -7.42
CA PRO A 35 20.79 20.14 -7.27
C PRO A 35 20.51 20.42 -5.79
N ALA A 36 19.74 21.48 -5.50
CA ALA A 36 19.29 21.73 -4.16
C ALA A 36 18.35 20.60 -3.71
N TRP A 37 18.29 20.33 -2.40
CA TRP A 37 17.44 19.25 -1.87
C TRP A 37 15.97 19.29 -2.36
N PRO A 38 15.27 20.46 -2.34
CA PRO A 38 13.89 20.52 -2.82
C PRO A 38 13.73 20.13 -4.30
N ASP A 39 14.70 20.49 -5.13
CA ASP A 39 14.67 20.16 -6.56
C ASP A 39 14.85 18.67 -6.79
N PHE A 40 15.73 18.02 -6.01
CA PHE A 40 15.92 16.57 -6.07
C PHE A 40 14.66 15.82 -5.64
N ALA A 41 14.06 16.20 -4.51
CA ALA A 41 12.83 15.56 -4.01
C ALA A 41 11.65 15.75 -5.00
N ALA A 42 11.50 16.94 -5.57
CA ALA A 42 10.48 17.19 -6.59
C ALA A 42 10.70 16.37 -7.86
N ALA A 43 11.94 16.31 -8.37
CA ALA A 43 12.29 15.52 -9.54
C ALA A 43 12.05 14.02 -9.31
N PHE A 44 12.34 13.51 -8.10
CA PHE A 44 12.02 12.14 -7.73
C PHE A 44 10.52 11.86 -7.80
N ILE A 45 9.68 12.74 -7.25
CA ILE A 45 8.22 12.57 -7.30
C ILE A 45 7.73 12.54 -8.75
N GLU A 46 8.17 13.49 -9.58
CA GLU A 46 7.75 13.55 -10.98
C GLU A 46 8.20 12.29 -11.76
N SER A 47 9.42 11.79 -11.52
CA SER A 47 9.87 10.56 -12.17
C SER A 47 9.02 9.34 -11.79
N ARG A 48 8.53 9.27 -10.54
CA ARG A 48 7.61 8.18 -10.11
C ARG A 48 6.24 8.32 -10.75
N PHE A 49 5.73 9.55 -10.94
CA PHE A 49 4.48 9.78 -11.66
C PHE A 49 4.57 9.44 -13.16
N GLU A 50 5.72 9.70 -13.79
CA GLU A 50 5.96 9.29 -15.18
C GLU A 50 6.09 7.76 -15.30
N ALA A 51 6.75 7.08 -14.36
CA ALA A 51 6.89 5.62 -14.34
C ALA A 51 5.57 4.91 -14.02
N ASP A 52 4.74 5.51 -13.14
CA ASP A 52 3.41 4.99 -12.77
C ASP A 52 2.34 6.10 -12.84
N PRO A 53 1.81 6.38 -14.05
CA PRO A 53 0.75 7.36 -14.22
C PRO A 53 -0.54 7.05 -13.44
N ALA A 54 -0.83 5.76 -13.16
CA ALA A 54 -1.98 5.40 -12.34
C ALA A 54 -1.81 5.88 -10.89
N PHE A 55 -0.60 5.79 -10.34
CA PHE A 55 -0.27 6.37 -9.03
C PHE A 55 -0.41 7.90 -9.03
N ALA A 56 -0.01 8.58 -10.12
CA ALA A 56 -0.20 10.01 -10.26
C ALA A 56 -1.69 10.40 -10.22
N VAL A 57 -2.54 9.73 -11.01
CA VAL A 57 -4.00 9.93 -11.02
C VAL A 57 -4.60 9.65 -9.64
N GLN A 58 -4.19 8.57 -8.99
CA GLN A 58 -4.63 8.22 -7.65
C GLN A 58 -4.27 9.29 -6.61
N SER A 59 -3.14 9.96 -6.82
CA SER A 59 -2.66 11.07 -5.99
C SER A 59 -3.38 12.39 -6.25
N GLY A 60 -4.22 12.49 -7.31
CA GLY A 60 -4.95 13.71 -7.72
C GLY A 60 -4.26 14.51 -8.83
N ARG A 61 -3.28 13.92 -9.54
CA ARG A 61 -2.58 14.51 -10.70
C ARG A 61 -3.32 14.14 -12.00
N HIS A 62 -4.45 14.81 -12.26
CA HIS A 62 -5.36 14.47 -13.36
C HIS A 62 -4.85 14.84 -14.76
N GLU A 63 -3.72 15.49 -14.89
CA GLU A 63 -3.00 15.64 -16.16
C GLU A 63 -2.45 14.30 -16.69
N PHE A 64 -2.40 13.27 -15.82
CA PHE A 64 -2.03 11.89 -16.17
C PHE A 64 -3.23 11.02 -16.52
N ASP A 65 -4.47 11.55 -16.50
CA ASP A 65 -5.68 10.79 -16.78
C ASP A 65 -5.58 10.01 -18.10
N GLY A 66 -5.89 8.74 -18.04
CA GLY A 66 -5.89 7.83 -19.19
C GLY A 66 -4.52 7.31 -19.61
N ARG A 67 -3.44 7.81 -19.02
CA ARG A 67 -2.10 7.25 -19.21
C ARG A 67 -1.95 6.00 -18.34
N MET A 68 -1.25 5.01 -18.88
CA MET A 68 -0.92 3.78 -18.16
C MET A 68 0.59 3.53 -18.23
N PRO A 69 1.17 2.81 -17.27
CA PRO A 69 2.59 2.46 -17.30
C PRO A 69 2.91 1.54 -18.48
N ASP A 70 4.15 1.59 -18.95
CA ASP A 70 4.72 0.60 -19.84
C ASP A 70 5.29 -0.55 -18.99
N TRP A 71 4.62 -1.70 -19.03
CA TRP A 71 5.06 -2.90 -18.32
C TRP A 71 5.93 -3.83 -19.17
N SER A 72 6.45 -3.35 -20.29
CA SER A 72 7.46 -4.13 -21.01
C SER A 72 8.65 -4.44 -20.09
N ARG A 73 9.29 -5.59 -20.29
CA ARG A 73 10.50 -5.96 -19.53
C ARG A 73 11.57 -4.88 -19.58
N ALA A 74 11.78 -4.28 -20.75
CA ALA A 74 12.77 -3.21 -20.94
C ALA A 74 12.46 -1.97 -20.09
N SER A 75 11.18 -1.58 -19.99
CA SER A 75 10.76 -0.45 -19.16
C SER A 75 10.93 -0.75 -17.67
N ILE A 76 10.55 -1.96 -17.21
CA ILE A 76 10.77 -2.38 -15.81
C ILE A 76 12.27 -2.39 -15.45
N GLU A 77 13.12 -2.90 -16.34
CA GLU A 77 14.57 -2.91 -16.12
C GLU A 77 15.17 -1.49 -16.14
N ALA A 78 14.66 -0.59 -16.99
CA ALA A 78 15.04 0.82 -17.01
C ALA A 78 14.62 1.55 -15.71
N ASP A 79 13.42 1.28 -15.19
CA ASP A 79 12.95 1.84 -13.92
C ASP A 79 13.85 1.40 -12.74
N VAL A 80 14.25 0.14 -12.68
CA VAL A 80 15.23 -0.34 -11.69
C VAL A 80 16.58 0.37 -11.83
N ALA A 81 17.05 0.62 -13.05
CA ALA A 81 18.30 1.33 -13.28
C ALA A 81 18.19 2.80 -12.83
N GLU A 82 17.07 3.46 -13.11
CA GLU A 82 16.79 4.82 -12.66
C GLU A 82 16.77 4.91 -11.13
N LEU A 83 16.04 4.02 -10.45
CA LEU A 83 16.01 3.96 -8.98
C LEU A 83 17.40 3.80 -8.36
N ARG A 84 18.26 2.96 -8.94
CA ARG A 84 19.65 2.81 -8.50
C ARG A 84 20.47 4.09 -8.73
N GLY A 85 20.24 4.78 -9.84
CA GLY A 85 20.82 6.08 -10.12
C GLY A 85 20.39 7.13 -9.08
N GLN A 86 19.09 7.24 -8.81
CA GLN A 86 18.52 8.14 -7.82
C GLN A 86 19.07 7.85 -6.41
N ARG A 87 19.25 6.58 -6.04
CA ARG A 87 19.91 6.20 -4.78
C ARG A 87 21.34 6.73 -4.70
N THR A 88 22.09 6.63 -5.79
CA THR A 88 23.47 7.14 -5.86
C THR A 88 23.51 8.68 -5.76
N GLU A 89 22.59 9.38 -6.41
CA GLU A 89 22.47 10.83 -6.28
C GLU A 89 22.08 11.25 -4.87
N LEU A 90 21.13 10.55 -4.24
CA LEU A 90 20.70 10.79 -2.85
C LEU A 90 21.88 10.73 -1.87
N GLN A 91 22.83 9.80 -2.07
CA GLN A 91 24.01 9.64 -1.22
C GLN A 91 25.02 10.80 -1.31
N LYS A 92 24.93 11.66 -2.34
CA LYS A 92 25.80 12.83 -2.49
C LYS A 92 25.40 13.99 -1.58
N PHE A 93 24.19 13.98 -1.03
CA PHE A 93 23.74 15.00 -0.09
C PHE A 93 24.38 14.80 1.27
N ALA A 94 25.23 15.75 1.67
CA ALA A 94 25.88 15.70 2.98
C ALA A 94 24.86 15.95 4.11
N ALA A 95 24.66 14.98 4.98
CA ALA A 95 23.71 15.08 6.08
C ALA A 95 23.94 16.31 6.99
N ALA A 96 25.22 16.76 7.11
CA ALA A 96 25.58 17.94 7.90
C ALA A 96 25.07 19.27 7.30
N ALA A 97 24.82 19.30 5.98
CA ALA A 97 24.28 20.47 5.28
C ALA A 97 22.73 20.49 5.24
N MET A 98 22.07 19.43 5.70
CA MET A 98 20.61 19.27 5.66
C MET A 98 19.97 19.68 7.00
N THR A 99 18.77 20.25 6.92
CA THR A 99 17.92 20.43 8.10
C THR A 99 17.46 19.07 8.66
N PRO A 100 16.99 18.99 9.94
CA PRO A 100 16.42 17.74 10.46
C PRO A 100 15.29 17.17 9.61
N ALA A 101 14.38 18.02 9.11
CA ALA A 101 13.29 17.62 8.24
C ALA A 101 13.79 17.03 6.91
N GLN A 102 14.79 17.66 6.28
CA GLN A 102 15.40 17.14 5.05
C GLN A 102 16.11 15.81 5.27
N ARG A 103 16.80 15.64 6.43
CA ARG A 103 17.41 14.35 6.77
C ARG A 103 16.37 13.24 6.94
N PHE A 104 15.23 13.55 7.56
CA PHE A 104 14.14 12.59 7.68
C PHE A 104 13.55 12.24 6.30
N GLU A 105 13.30 13.25 5.47
CA GLU A 105 12.79 13.06 4.10
C GLU A 105 13.78 12.27 3.22
N ALA A 106 15.09 12.47 3.38
CA ALA A 106 16.13 11.70 2.69
C ALA A 106 16.08 10.21 3.05
N ARG A 107 15.94 9.88 4.33
CA ARG A 107 15.74 8.49 4.78
C ARG A 107 14.43 7.90 4.24
N TYR A 108 13.40 8.74 4.13
CA TYR A 108 12.12 8.33 3.56
C TYR A 108 12.27 7.97 2.07
N LEU A 109 12.96 8.81 1.27
CA LEU A 109 13.27 8.52 -0.14
C LEU A 109 14.13 7.27 -0.29
N GLU A 110 15.15 7.10 0.55
CA GLU A 110 15.99 5.90 0.54
C GLU A 110 15.14 4.62 0.78
N TRP A 111 14.21 4.67 1.73
CA TRP A 111 13.30 3.56 1.97
C TRP A 111 12.40 3.26 0.77
N ILE A 112 11.82 4.29 0.13
CA ILE A 112 10.97 4.11 -1.07
C ILE A 112 11.78 3.42 -2.17
N ILE A 113 12.98 3.91 -2.46
CA ILE A 113 13.88 3.36 -3.47
C ILE A 113 14.21 1.89 -3.17
N ASP A 114 14.60 1.57 -1.93
CA ASP A 114 14.94 0.21 -1.53
C ASP A 114 13.76 -0.75 -1.65
N ARG A 115 12.56 -0.30 -1.27
CA ARG A 115 11.32 -1.05 -1.40
C ARG A 115 10.99 -1.37 -2.86
N GLU A 116 11.04 -0.37 -3.74
CA GLU A 116 10.74 -0.57 -5.16
C GLU A 116 11.78 -1.48 -5.82
N ILE A 117 13.07 -1.28 -5.56
CA ILE A 117 14.14 -2.16 -6.07
C ILE A 117 13.93 -3.60 -5.57
N PHE A 118 13.53 -3.80 -4.31
CA PHE A 118 13.25 -5.13 -3.80
C PHE A 118 12.13 -5.81 -4.61
N TRP A 119 10.98 -5.16 -4.79
CA TRP A 119 9.85 -5.78 -5.49
C TRP A 119 10.11 -6.01 -6.97
N LEU A 120 10.78 -5.07 -7.65
CA LEU A 120 11.03 -5.15 -9.10
C LEU A 120 12.21 -6.07 -9.45
N ALA A 121 13.30 -6.04 -8.67
CA ALA A 121 14.54 -6.71 -9.03
C ALA A 121 14.89 -7.92 -8.13
N SER A 122 14.66 -7.86 -6.80
CA SER A 122 14.98 -8.97 -5.90
C SER A 122 13.87 -10.01 -5.87
N ALA A 123 12.64 -9.60 -5.60
CA ALA A 123 11.47 -10.47 -5.60
C ALA A 123 10.99 -10.80 -7.01
N GLU A 124 11.32 -9.94 -7.99
CA GLU A 124 10.92 -10.07 -9.40
C GLU A 124 9.40 -10.26 -9.57
N GLU A 125 8.61 -9.57 -8.75
CA GLU A 125 7.15 -9.72 -8.72
C GLU A 125 6.46 -9.56 -10.08
N PRO A 126 6.84 -8.60 -10.96
CA PRO A 126 6.24 -8.50 -12.29
C PRO A 126 6.43 -9.76 -13.14
N PHE A 127 7.48 -10.53 -12.88
CA PHE A 127 7.86 -11.68 -13.71
C PHE A 127 7.39 -13.03 -13.16
N ARG A 128 6.80 -13.04 -11.96
CA ARG A 128 6.37 -14.28 -11.30
C ARG A 128 4.95 -14.27 -10.79
N ASN A 129 4.40 -13.10 -10.43
CA ASN A 129 3.15 -12.99 -9.70
C ASN A 129 2.10 -12.16 -10.47
N PRO A 130 1.06 -12.77 -11.05
CA PRO A 130 0.00 -12.03 -11.71
C PRO A 130 -0.76 -11.08 -10.79
N ALA A 131 -0.74 -11.33 -9.46
CA ALA A 131 -1.40 -10.44 -8.50
C ALA A 131 -0.74 -9.05 -8.45
N TRP A 132 0.55 -8.93 -8.79
CA TRP A 132 1.25 -7.65 -8.86
C TRP A 132 0.57 -6.63 -9.79
N TYR A 133 -0.11 -7.10 -10.83
CA TYR A 133 -0.79 -6.26 -11.82
C TYR A 133 -2.24 -5.92 -11.44
N ILE A 134 -2.89 -6.71 -10.58
CA ILE A 134 -4.34 -6.63 -10.36
C ILE A 134 -4.75 -5.26 -9.84
N ASP A 135 -4.16 -4.80 -8.75
CA ASP A 135 -4.54 -3.52 -8.12
C ASP A 135 -4.10 -2.30 -8.96
N ARG A 136 -3.07 -2.47 -9.81
CA ARG A 136 -2.60 -1.45 -10.77
C ARG A 136 -3.53 -1.26 -11.96
N LEU A 137 -4.43 -2.21 -12.18
CA LEU A 137 -5.49 -2.16 -13.20
C LEU A 137 -6.83 -1.67 -12.64
N ASP A 138 -6.90 -1.19 -11.40
CA ASP A 138 -8.17 -0.71 -10.80
C ASP A 138 -8.64 0.59 -11.48
N PRO A 139 -9.80 0.59 -12.18
CA PRO A 139 -10.34 1.76 -12.86
C PRO A 139 -11.17 2.66 -11.94
N SER A 140 -11.26 2.36 -10.64
CA SER A 140 -12.20 3.00 -9.70
C SER A 140 -12.06 4.51 -9.65
N MET A 141 -10.86 5.04 -9.89
CA MET A 141 -10.58 6.48 -9.93
C MET A 141 -11.51 7.23 -10.88
N TYR A 142 -11.68 6.72 -12.10
CA TYR A 142 -12.52 7.35 -13.12
C TYR A 142 -14.01 7.18 -12.85
N LEU A 143 -14.39 6.14 -12.13
CA LEU A 143 -15.78 5.69 -12.00
C LEU A 143 -16.45 6.15 -10.70
N THR A 144 -15.70 6.24 -9.62
CA THR A 144 -16.25 6.43 -8.27
C THR A 144 -15.87 7.73 -7.59
N ARG A 145 -14.84 8.45 -8.07
CA ARG A 145 -14.45 9.75 -7.54
C ARG A 145 -15.01 10.89 -8.39
N ASP A 146 -15.63 11.87 -7.74
CA ASP A 146 -16.25 13.04 -8.41
C ASP A 146 -15.26 14.22 -8.50
N TYR A 147 -14.04 13.97 -8.99
CA TYR A 147 -13.04 15.01 -9.21
C TYR A 147 -13.36 15.92 -10.41
N ALA A 148 -14.17 15.43 -11.34
CA ALA A 148 -14.65 16.14 -12.52
C ALA A 148 -16.02 15.62 -12.95
N PRO A 149 -16.77 16.34 -13.82
CA PRO A 149 -18.00 15.82 -14.43
C PRO A 149 -17.77 14.45 -15.10
N LEU A 150 -18.75 13.57 -15.03
CA LEU A 150 -18.66 12.20 -15.56
C LEU A 150 -18.11 12.11 -17.00
N PRO A 151 -18.55 12.95 -17.97
CA PRO A 151 -17.98 12.88 -19.32
C PRO A 151 -16.47 13.09 -19.34
N LYS A 152 -15.96 14.05 -18.55
CA LYS A 152 -14.51 14.34 -18.47
C LYS A 152 -13.72 13.17 -17.88
N ARG A 153 -14.23 12.57 -16.81
CA ARG A 153 -13.62 11.36 -16.21
C ARG A 153 -13.61 10.18 -17.20
N LEU A 154 -14.67 10.03 -17.98
CA LEU A 154 -14.77 8.98 -18.99
C LEU A 154 -13.88 9.21 -20.21
N GLU A 155 -13.47 10.45 -20.52
CA GLU A 155 -12.39 10.69 -21.49
C GLU A 155 -11.05 10.07 -21.01
N GLY A 156 -10.68 10.26 -19.75
CA GLY A 156 -9.54 9.60 -19.14
C GLY A 156 -9.69 8.07 -19.13
N PHE A 157 -10.87 7.59 -18.74
CA PHE A 157 -11.16 6.16 -18.76
C PHE A 157 -11.07 5.52 -20.16
N LEU A 158 -11.38 6.28 -21.22
CA LEU A 158 -11.20 5.83 -22.60
C LEU A 158 -9.71 5.54 -22.91
N GLY A 159 -8.81 6.42 -22.45
CA GLY A 159 -7.37 6.21 -22.56
C GLY A 159 -6.93 4.92 -21.85
N TYR A 160 -7.38 4.73 -20.61
CA TYR A 160 -7.16 3.50 -19.85
C TYR A 160 -7.67 2.25 -20.61
N LEU A 161 -8.92 2.25 -21.08
CA LEU A 161 -9.49 1.10 -21.80
C LEU A 161 -8.70 0.76 -23.06
N ARG A 162 -8.20 1.76 -23.78
CA ARG A 162 -7.37 1.58 -24.99
C ARG A 162 -6.01 0.95 -24.68
N ALA A 163 -5.47 1.16 -23.49
CA ALA A 163 -4.21 0.58 -23.07
C ALA A 163 -4.32 -0.89 -22.64
N VAL A 164 -5.48 -1.33 -22.14
CA VAL A 164 -5.68 -2.69 -21.59
C VAL A 164 -5.21 -3.82 -22.51
N PRO A 165 -5.47 -3.83 -23.84
CA PRO A 165 -4.99 -4.90 -24.72
C PRO A 165 -3.45 -5.01 -24.74
N THR A 166 -2.73 -3.90 -24.77
CA THR A 166 -1.26 -3.87 -24.69
C THR A 166 -0.79 -4.39 -23.34
N LEU A 167 -1.34 -3.86 -22.24
CA LEU A 167 -0.99 -4.26 -20.87
C LEU A 167 -1.18 -5.77 -20.64
N THR A 168 -2.30 -6.35 -21.11
CA THR A 168 -2.52 -7.80 -20.95
C THR A 168 -1.51 -8.64 -21.76
N SER A 169 -1.06 -8.14 -22.91
CA SER A 169 0.01 -8.77 -23.69
C SER A 169 1.36 -8.71 -22.96
N GLU A 170 1.69 -7.59 -22.36
CA GLU A 170 2.90 -7.41 -21.57
C GLU A 170 2.92 -8.28 -20.31
N ILE A 171 1.78 -8.34 -19.57
CA ILE A 171 1.62 -9.24 -18.42
C ILE A 171 1.91 -10.68 -18.84
N ARG A 172 1.30 -11.14 -19.94
CA ARG A 172 1.53 -12.48 -20.45
C ARG A 172 2.99 -12.72 -20.85
N ALA A 173 3.64 -11.75 -21.48
CA ALA A 173 5.04 -11.84 -21.89
C ALA A 173 6.01 -11.86 -20.71
N ASN A 174 5.68 -11.16 -19.63
CA ASN A 174 6.52 -11.07 -18.43
C ASN A 174 6.45 -12.32 -17.57
N LEU A 175 5.27 -12.92 -17.40
CA LEU A 175 5.06 -14.03 -16.47
C LEU A 175 5.81 -15.28 -16.93
N ARG A 176 6.77 -15.71 -16.12
CA ARG A 176 7.57 -16.92 -16.33
C ARG A 176 6.78 -18.17 -15.95
N THR A 177 6.72 -19.12 -16.86
CA THR A 177 6.08 -20.42 -16.62
C THR A 177 7.12 -21.50 -16.32
N PRO A 178 6.78 -22.54 -15.53
CA PRO A 178 5.49 -22.84 -14.92
C PRO A 178 5.16 -21.92 -13.72
N LEU A 179 3.88 -21.54 -13.61
CA LEU A 179 3.39 -20.67 -12.53
C LEU A 179 2.91 -21.48 -11.32
N PRO A 180 2.97 -20.92 -10.12
CA PRO A 180 2.32 -21.48 -8.95
C PRO A 180 0.80 -21.57 -9.11
N ARG A 181 0.23 -22.69 -8.64
CA ARG A 181 -1.22 -22.99 -8.72
C ARG A 181 -2.07 -21.89 -8.09
N ALA A 182 -1.66 -21.40 -6.91
CA ALA A 182 -2.32 -20.32 -6.19
C ALA A 182 -2.31 -19.00 -7.00
N PHE A 183 -1.23 -18.70 -7.71
CA PHE A 183 -1.11 -17.50 -8.54
C PHE A 183 -2.01 -17.58 -9.78
N ILE A 184 -2.10 -18.77 -10.40
CA ILE A 184 -3.03 -19.01 -11.52
C ILE A 184 -4.48 -18.83 -11.05
N GLU A 185 -4.83 -19.36 -9.88
CA GLU A 185 -6.19 -19.26 -9.31
C GLU A 185 -6.54 -17.78 -9.08
N ARG A 186 -5.66 -17.00 -8.41
CA ARG A 186 -5.86 -15.58 -8.15
C ARG A 186 -5.97 -14.76 -9.42
N GLY A 187 -5.03 -14.92 -10.36
CA GLY A 187 -5.00 -14.17 -11.61
C GLY A 187 -6.21 -14.48 -12.49
N THR A 188 -6.55 -15.77 -12.65
CA THR A 188 -7.74 -16.20 -13.42
C THR A 188 -9.02 -15.57 -12.86
N ALA A 189 -9.23 -15.62 -11.55
CA ALA A 189 -10.42 -15.05 -10.91
C ALA A 189 -10.48 -13.51 -11.10
N ALA A 190 -9.37 -12.82 -10.93
CA ALA A 190 -9.33 -11.36 -11.04
C ALA A 190 -9.56 -10.87 -12.47
N PHE A 191 -8.82 -11.41 -13.45
CA PHE A 191 -8.95 -10.95 -14.85
C PHE A 191 -10.30 -11.34 -15.48
N SER A 192 -10.87 -12.50 -15.13
CA SER A 192 -12.25 -12.80 -15.52
C SER A 192 -13.27 -11.88 -14.83
N GLY A 193 -12.99 -11.45 -13.61
CA GLY A 193 -13.77 -10.45 -12.88
C GLY A 193 -13.80 -9.11 -13.61
N TYR A 194 -12.65 -8.61 -14.07
CA TYR A 194 -12.55 -7.40 -14.89
C TYR A 194 -13.30 -7.54 -16.22
N ALA A 195 -13.12 -8.67 -16.92
CA ALA A 195 -13.86 -8.91 -18.17
C ALA A 195 -15.38 -8.91 -17.96
N THR A 196 -15.85 -9.51 -16.88
CA THR A 196 -17.28 -9.51 -16.50
C THR A 196 -17.76 -8.11 -16.21
N PHE A 197 -17.01 -7.35 -15.40
CA PHE A 197 -17.33 -5.96 -15.07
C PHE A 197 -17.46 -5.08 -16.32
N TYR A 198 -16.51 -5.17 -17.25
CA TYR A 198 -16.57 -4.41 -18.50
C TYR A 198 -17.82 -4.74 -19.32
N ARG A 199 -18.28 -6.00 -19.34
CA ARG A 199 -19.46 -6.40 -20.09
C ARG A 199 -20.77 -6.05 -19.41
N THR A 200 -20.84 -6.12 -18.09
CA THR A 200 -22.12 -6.07 -17.36
C THR A 200 -22.42 -4.70 -16.76
N GLU A 201 -21.40 -3.97 -16.31
CA GLU A 201 -21.60 -2.73 -15.57
C GLU A 201 -21.35 -1.48 -16.44
N MET A 202 -20.29 -1.51 -17.25
CA MET A 202 -19.86 -0.34 -18.03
C MET A 202 -20.91 0.16 -19.04
N PRO A 203 -21.69 -0.70 -19.73
CA PRO A 203 -22.72 -0.21 -20.64
C PRO A 203 -23.76 0.68 -19.96
N GLY A 204 -24.13 0.37 -18.71
CA GLY A 204 -25.06 1.19 -17.92
C GLY A 204 -24.50 2.55 -17.55
N ILE A 205 -23.18 2.66 -17.31
CA ILE A 205 -22.50 3.92 -17.05
C ILE A 205 -22.44 4.75 -18.34
N PHE A 206 -22.05 4.14 -19.48
CA PHE A 206 -21.96 4.81 -20.76
C PHE A 206 -23.32 5.33 -21.26
N ALA A 207 -24.41 4.63 -20.93
CA ALA A 207 -25.77 5.04 -21.29
C ALA A 207 -26.15 6.41 -20.72
N GLN A 208 -25.48 6.88 -19.66
CA GLN A 208 -25.72 8.20 -19.04
C GLN A 208 -25.12 9.37 -19.86
N LEU A 209 -24.25 9.09 -20.83
CA LEU A 209 -23.64 10.10 -21.68
C LEU A 209 -24.61 10.63 -22.74
N THR A 210 -24.51 11.92 -23.03
CA THR A 210 -25.23 12.58 -24.14
C THR A 210 -24.39 12.70 -25.41
N ASP A 211 -23.06 12.57 -25.32
CA ASP A 211 -22.13 12.56 -26.45
C ASP A 211 -22.10 11.15 -27.08
N ASP A 212 -22.77 10.99 -28.21
CA ASP A 212 -22.85 9.72 -28.93
C ASP A 212 -21.49 9.26 -29.47
N ARG A 213 -20.58 10.19 -29.84
CA ARG A 213 -19.24 9.84 -30.30
C ARG A 213 -18.42 9.23 -29.16
N LEU A 214 -18.38 9.90 -28.01
CA LEU A 214 -17.67 9.41 -26.84
C LEU A 214 -18.25 8.07 -26.36
N LYS A 215 -19.58 7.93 -26.35
CA LYS A 215 -20.27 6.67 -26.04
C LYS A 215 -19.85 5.54 -26.95
N GLN A 216 -19.78 5.79 -28.27
CA GLN A 216 -19.36 4.80 -29.25
C GLN A 216 -17.89 4.39 -29.07
N GLU A 217 -16.99 5.36 -28.88
CA GLU A 217 -15.57 5.11 -28.66
C GLU A 217 -15.33 4.31 -27.37
N LEU A 218 -16.00 4.68 -26.26
CA LEU A 218 -15.97 3.94 -25.01
C LEU A 218 -16.48 2.50 -25.16
N SER A 219 -17.60 2.32 -25.86
CA SER A 219 -18.18 0.99 -26.07
C SER A 219 -17.24 0.08 -26.85
N ALA A 220 -16.60 0.60 -27.90
CA ALA A 220 -15.63 -0.16 -28.69
C ALA A 220 -14.36 -0.51 -27.88
N ALA A 221 -13.79 0.46 -27.16
CA ALA A 221 -12.60 0.24 -26.32
C ALA A 221 -12.90 -0.73 -25.17
N ASN A 222 -14.07 -0.61 -24.54
CA ASN A 222 -14.53 -1.51 -23.49
C ASN A 222 -14.70 -2.96 -23.96
N ALA A 223 -15.24 -3.17 -25.16
CA ALA A 223 -15.34 -4.51 -25.75
C ALA A 223 -13.95 -5.13 -25.98
N ALA A 224 -12.98 -4.33 -26.49
CA ALA A 224 -11.61 -4.78 -26.68
C ALA A 224 -10.91 -5.10 -25.35
N ALA A 225 -11.09 -4.25 -24.32
CA ALA A 225 -10.57 -4.47 -22.98
C ALA A 225 -11.14 -5.75 -22.34
N ALA A 226 -12.45 -5.96 -22.45
CA ALA A 226 -13.10 -7.19 -21.96
C ALA A 226 -12.55 -8.45 -22.64
N GLN A 227 -12.34 -8.40 -23.95
CA GLN A 227 -11.75 -9.51 -24.71
C GLN A 227 -10.31 -9.78 -24.30
N ALA A 228 -9.51 -8.73 -24.09
CA ALA A 228 -8.11 -8.85 -23.67
C ALA A 228 -7.99 -9.48 -22.28
N MET A 229 -8.82 -9.06 -21.32
CA MET A 229 -8.89 -9.65 -19.98
C MET A 229 -9.31 -11.12 -19.99
N ASP A 230 -10.31 -11.49 -20.80
CA ASP A 230 -10.68 -12.90 -20.98
C ASP A 230 -9.55 -13.73 -21.61
N GLY A 231 -8.87 -13.16 -22.60
CA GLY A 231 -7.72 -13.80 -23.23
C GLY A 231 -6.61 -14.11 -22.22
N LEU A 232 -6.29 -13.14 -21.33
CA LEU A 232 -5.31 -13.32 -20.27
C LEU A 232 -5.79 -14.36 -19.24
N SER A 233 -7.04 -14.29 -18.81
CA SER A 233 -7.64 -15.27 -17.88
C SER A 233 -7.61 -16.69 -18.47
N THR A 234 -7.98 -16.85 -19.74
CA THR A 234 -7.95 -18.15 -20.46
C THR A 234 -6.52 -18.67 -20.57
N TRP A 235 -5.55 -17.81 -20.87
CA TRP A 235 -4.14 -18.21 -20.92
C TRP A 235 -3.65 -18.68 -19.55
N LEU A 236 -3.95 -17.96 -18.46
CA LEU A 236 -3.61 -18.41 -17.11
C LEU A 236 -4.25 -19.76 -16.78
N GLN A 237 -5.53 -19.95 -17.13
CA GLN A 237 -6.22 -21.21 -16.95
C GLN A 237 -5.50 -22.37 -17.68
N SER A 238 -4.97 -22.14 -18.88
CA SER A 238 -4.22 -23.15 -19.63
C SER A 238 -2.91 -23.56 -18.96
N GLN A 239 -2.33 -22.70 -18.10
CA GLN A 239 -1.10 -23.01 -17.37
C GLN A 239 -1.34 -23.99 -16.20
N ARG A 240 -2.59 -24.31 -15.84
CA ARG A 240 -2.91 -25.23 -14.73
C ARG A 240 -2.32 -26.64 -14.90
N THR A 241 -2.14 -27.09 -16.14
CA THR A 241 -1.61 -28.43 -16.44
C THR A 241 -0.14 -28.60 -16.07
N THR A 242 0.62 -27.51 -16.06
CA THR A 242 2.06 -27.47 -15.70
C THR A 242 2.31 -26.77 -14.38
N ALA A 243 1.25 -26.39 -13.66
CA ALA A 243 1.35 -25.61 -12.44
C ALA A 243 2.16 -26.32 -11.34
N ASN A 244 2.92 -25.55 -10.57
CA ASN A 244 3.66 -25.99 -9.41
C ASN A 244 3.11 -25.34 -8.12
N ASP A 245 3.79 -25.54 -6.98
CA ASP A 245 3.45 -24.91 -5.70
C ASP A 245 4.58 -23.98 -5.18
N ALA A 246 5.48 -23.53 -6.09
CA ALA A 246 6.66 -22.73 -5.76
C ALA A 246 6.34 -21.24 -5.63
N PHE A 247 5.34 -20.88 -4.83
CA PHE A 247 4.97 -19.49 -4.56
C PHE A 247 5.90 -18.79 -3.56
N ALA A 248 6.55 -19.55 -2.67
CA ALA A 248 7.33 -19.02 -1.56
C ALA A 248 8.54 -18.18 -2.03
N LEU A 249 8.81 -17.11 -1.31
CA LEU A 249 10.03 -16.30 -1.49
C LEU A 249 11.27 -17.05 -0.99
N GLY A 250 11.12 -17.92 0.00
CA GLY A 250 12.19 -18.51 0.78
C GLY A 250 12.62 -17.60 1.95
N ALA A 251 13.12 -18.21 3.03
CA ALA A 251 13.43 -17.50 4.28
C ALA A 251 14.39 -16.31 4.09
N ALA A 252 15.45 -16.47 3.29
CA ALA A 252 16.43 -15.41 3.06
C ALA A 252 15.83 -14.19 2.37
N LYS A 253 15.03 -14.40 1.31
CA LYS A 253 14.39 -13.32 0.57
C LYS A 253 13.23 -12.71 1.34
N PHE A 254 12.53 -13.49 2.17
CA PHE A 254 11.51 -12.95 3.07
C PHE A 254 12.12 -12.02 4.13
N SER A 255 13.28 -12.37 4.70
CA SER A 255 14.03 -11.46 5.59
C SER A 255 14.56 -10.23 4.86
N GLU A 256 15.00 -10.36 3.59
CA GLU A 256 15.35 -9.22 2.75
C GLU A 256 14.15 -8.29 2.52
N MET A 257 12.96 -8.86 2.24
CA MET A 257 11.72 -8.12 2.14
C MET A 257 11.48 -7.26 3.39
N LEU A 258 11.51 -7.86 4.57
CA LEU A 258 11.26 -7.15 5.83
C LEU A 258 12.25 -5.99 6.06
N ARG A 259 13.53 -6.19 5.72
CA ARG A 259 14.53 -5.11 5.78
C ARG A 259 14.27 -4.00 4.78
N ALA A 260 13.92 -4.35 3.55
CA ALA A 260 13.71 -3.38 2.48
C ALA A 260 12.40 -2.61 2.65
N THR A 261 11.30 -3.31 2.99
CA THR A 261 9.96 -2.73 3.04
C THR A 261 9.60 -2.15 4.40
N GLU A 262 9.93 -2.85 5.51
CA GLU A 262 9.49 -2.48 6.86
C GLU A 262 10.63 -1.95 7.76
N ARG A 263 11.88 -1.96 7.25
CA ARG A 263 13.08 -1.64 8.06
C ARG A 263 13.22 -2.54 9.30
N VAL A 264 12.73 -3.77 9.22
CA VAL A 264 12.79 -4.77 10.29
C VAL A 264 13.90 -5.77 10.00
N ASP A 265 14.85 -5.89 10.95
CA ASP A 265 15.99 -6.81 10.89
C ASP A 265 15.99 -7.72 12.13
N LEU A 266 14.96 -8.54 12.23
CA LEU A 266 14.81 -9.59 13.24
C LEU A 266 14.80 -10.96 12.56
N SER A 267 15.19 -12.00 13.27
CA SER A 267 15.09 -13.38 12.76
C SER A 267 13.62 -13.78 12.59
N LEU A 268 13.36 -14.69 11.65
CA LEU A 268 11.99 -15.15 11.41
C LEU A 268 11.46 -15.95 12.62
N GLU A 269 12.35 -16.61 13.36
CA GLU A 269 12.00 -17.31 14.60
C GLU A 269 11.55 -16.34 15.70
N GLU A 270 12.26 -15.21 15.87
CA GLU A 270 11.88 -14.18 16.83
C GLU A 270 10.52 -13.58 16.46
N LEU A 271 10.30 -13.28 15.17
CA LEU A 271 9.03 -12.74 14.68
C LEU A 271 7.90 -13.75 14.86
N GLU A 272 8.10 -15.02 14.50
CA GLU A 272 7.09 -16.07 14.70
C GLU A 272 6.71 -16.21 16.18
N LEU A 273 7.70 -16.20 17.07
CA LEU A 273 7.47 -16.29 18.51
C LEU A 273 6.62 -15.11 19.02
N VAL A 274 6.91 -13.89 18.54
CA VAL A 274 6.13 -12.69 18.87
C VAL A 274 4.67 -12.84 18.40
N GLY A 275 4.45 -13.28 17.16
CA GLY A 275 3.12 -13.51 16.61
C GLY A 275 2.35 -14.59 17.38
N ARG A 276 2.99 -15.68 17.76
CA ARG A 276 2.37 -16.74 18.58
C ARG A 276 1.98 -16.23 19.96
N LYS A 277 2.80 -15.41 20.61
CA LYS A 277 2.48 -14.80 21.90
C LYS A 277 1.27 -13.86 21.81
N ASP A 278 1.16 -13.05 20.73
CA ASP A 278 -0.02 -12.18 20.55
C ASP A 278 -1.28 -13.00 20.28
N LEU A 279 -1.19 -14.06 19.47
CA LEU A 279 -2.29 -15.00 19.25
C LEU A 279 -2.76 -15.65 20.56
N GLU A 280 -1.85 -16.13 21.40
CA GLU A 280 -2.18 -16.73 22.70
C GLU A 280 -2.83 -15.71 23.62
N ARG A 281 -2.32 -14.48 23.69
CA ARG A 281 -2.90 -13.37 24.46
C ARG A 281 -4.35 -13.12 24.02
N ASN A 282 -4.59 -13.03 22.72
CA ASN A 282 -5.91 -12.74 22.17
C ASN A 282 -6.89 -13.92 22.34
N LEU A 283 -6.42 -15.16 22.25
CA LEU A 283 -7.23 -16.36 22.56
C LEU A 283 -7.62 -16.44 24.04
N ALA A 284 -6.71 -16.10 24.95
CA ALA A 284 -7.00 -16.03 26.38
C ALA A 284 -8.06 -14.96 26.67
N ALA A 285 -7.90 -13.76 26.09
CA ALA A 285 -8.88 -12.67 26.20
C ALA A 285 -10.24 -13.04 25.61
N LEU A 286 -10.27 -13.76 24.47
CA LEU A 286 -11.51 -14.27 23.89
C LEU A 286 -12.18 -15.29 24.81
N THR A 287 -11.42 -16.17 25.44
CA THR A 287 -11.94 -17.17 26.39
C THR A 287 -12.64 -16.48 27.54
N GLU A 288 -12.03 -15.45 28.11
CA GLU A 288 -12.60 -14.64 29.18
C GLU A 288 -13.91 -13.92 28.74
N ALA A 289 -13.89 -13.25 27.58
CA ALA A 289 -15.06 -12.56 27.04
C ALA A 289 -16.20 -13.53 26.73
N CYS A 290 -15.90 -14.70 26.17
CA CYS A 290 -16.89 -15.74 25.88
C CYS A 290 -17.47 -16.37 27.15
N ALA A 291 -16.71 -16.51 28.23
CA ALA A 291 -17.24 -16.99 29.52
C ALA A 291 -18.33 -16.04 30.06
N ALA A 292 -18.23 -14.74 29.84
CA ALA A 292 -19.23 -13.76 30.21
C ALA A 292 -20.43 -13.71 29.23
N PHE A 293 -20.15 -13.77 27.91
CA PHE A 293 -21.18 -13.59 26.86
C PHE A 293 -22.02 -14.85 26.59
N ALA A 294 -21.36 -16.01 26.56
CA ALA A 294 -21.96 -17.29 26.20
C ALA A 294 -21.47 -18.41 27.15
N PRO A 295 -21.83 -18.39 28.45
CA PRO A 295 -21.39 -19.39 29.41
C PRO A 295 -21.63 -20.83 28.92
N LYS A 296 -20.62 -21.69 29.06
CA LYS A 296 -20.63 -23.10 28.63
C LYS A 296 -20.58 -23.35 27.11
N ALA A 297 -20.57 -22.31 26.25
CA ALA A 297 -20.36 -22.47 24.82
C ALA A 297 -18.89 -22.76 24.52
N THR A 298 -18.61 -23.45 23.41
CA THR A 298 -17.26 -23.48 22.84
C THR A 298 -16.90 -22.10 22.29
N LEU A 299 -15.61 -21.79 22.11
CA LEU A 299 -15.20 -20.52 21.53
C LEU A 299 -15.80 -20.30 20.14
N ALA A 300 -15.86 -21.33 19.30
CA ALA A 300 -16.51 -21.25 17.99
C ALA A 300 -17.99 -20.87 18.11
N ALA A 301 -18.74 -21.56 18.96
CA ALA A 301 -20.17 -21.24 19.18
C ALA A 301 -20.39 -19.84 19.78
N CYS A 302 -19.47 -19.38 20.62
CA CYS A 302 -19.48 -18.01 21.15
C CYS A 302 -19.29 -16.97 20.04
N VAL A 303 -18.29 -17.14 19.19
CA VAL A 303 -18.01 -16.25 18.03
C VAL A 303 -19.20 -16.28 17.05
N ASP A 304 -19.78 -17.45 16.79
CA ASP A 304 -20.96 -17.58 15.92
C ASP A 304 -22.18 -16.86 16.52
N ARG A 305 -22.35 -16.89 17.84
CA ARG A 305 -23.40 -16.13 18.53
C ARG A 305 -23.21 -14.62 18.37
N MET A 306 -21.98 -14.10 18.53
CA MET A 306 -21.65 -12.70 18.26
C MET A 306 -21.93 -12.33 16.80
N ARG A 307 -21.54 -13.21 15.85
CA ARG A 307 -21.82 -13.00 14.42
C ARG A 307 -23.30 -12.99 14.08
N ALA A 308 -24.14 -13.63 14.88
CA ALA A 308 -25.59 -13.70 14.66
C ALA A 308 -26.31 -12.37 14.97
N ASP A 309 -25.75 -11.51 15.83
CA ASP A 309 -26.24 -10.15 16.07
C ASP A 309 -25.90 -9.24 14.90
N LYS A 310 -26.82 -9.13 13.95
CA LYS A 310 -26.61 -8.40 12.70
C LYS A 310 -26.97 -6.93 12.84
N PRO A 311 -26.24 -6.01 12.15
CA PRO A 311 -26.60 -4.60 12.14
C PRO A 311 -27.98 -4.39 11.49
N SER A 312 -28.76 -3.48 12.06
CA SER A 312 -30.07 -3.09 11.51
C SER A 312 -29.88 -2.43 10.14
N GLY A 313 -30.70 -2.77 9.17
CA GLY A 313 -30.61 -2.25 7.80
C GLY A 313 -29.49 -2.88 6.95
N GLY A 314 -28.72 -3.84 7.51
CA GLY A 314 -27.59 -4.47 6.84
C GLY A 314 -26.26 -3.77 7.10
N SER A 315 -25.20 -4.25 6.44
CA SER A 315 -23.83 -3.79 6.74
C SER A 315 -23.54 -2.34 6.34
N VAL A 316 -24.10 -1.86 5.23
CA VAL A 316 -23.88 -0.47 4.76
C VAL A 316 -24.56 0.55 5.69
N ASP A 317 -25.83 0.33 6.03
CA ASP A 317 -26.55 1.21 6.95
C ASP A 317 -26.01 1.10 8.38
N GLY A 318 -25.62 -0.11 8.80
CA GLY A 318 -24.95 -0.32 10.07
C GLY A 318 -23.62 0.43 10.17
N ALA A 319 -22.79 0.37 9.14
CA ALA A 319 -21.55 1.13 9.08
C ALA A 319 -21.81 2.64 9.11
N ARG A 320 -22.78 3.13 8.32
CA ARG A 320 -23.14 4.56 8.30
C ARG A 320 -23.61 5.06 9.68
N ALA A 321 -24.42 4.28 10.38
CA ALA A 321 -24.90 4.62 11.71
C ALA A 321 -23.77 4.70 12.75
N GLN A 322 -22.73 3.87 12.62
CA GLN A 322 -21.62 3.82 13.57
C GLN A 322 -20.64 5.00 13.44
N LEU A 323 -20.49 5.61 12.25
CA LEU A 323 -19.41 6.57 12.00
C LEU A 323 -19.50 7.85 12.84
N ALA A 324 -20.71 8.38 13.04
CA ALA A 324 -20.89 9.60 13.84
C ALA A 324 -20.51 9.37 15.30
N ASP A 325 -20.93 8.24 15.87
CA ASP A 325 -20.63 7.86 17.25
C ASP A 325 -19.15 7.57 17.45
N LEU A 326 -18.51 6.88 16.49
CA LEU A 326 -17.05 6.62 16.52
C LEU A 326 -16.26 7.92 16.52
N ARG A 327 -16.61 8.88 15.64
CA ARG A 327 -15.94 10.18 15.57
C ARG A 327 -16.09 10.97 16.87
N GLN A 328 -17.32 11.01 17.41
CA GLN A 328 -17.58 11.69 18.68
C GLN A 328 -16.79 11.03 19.82
N PHE A 329 -16.76 9.69 19.87
CA PHE A 329 -15.98 8.96 20.86
C PHE A 329 -14.49 9.27 20.81
N VAL A 330 -13.89 9.34 19.61
CA VAL A 330 -12.48 9.75 19.43
C VAL A 330 -12.21 11.13 20.03
N ALA A 331 -13.11 12.09 19.78
CA ALA A 331 -13.01 13.45 20.28
C ALA A 331 -13.17 13.52 21.81
N ASP A 332 -14.20 12.90 22.36
CA ASP A 332 -14.52 12.93 23.81
C ASP A 332 -13.45 12.25 24.64
N ARG A 333 -12.89 11.15 24.15
CA ARG A 333 -11.81 10.40 24.83
C ARG A 333 -10.42 10.93 24.54
N LYS A 334 -10.31 11.96 23.70
CA LYS A 334 -9.02 12.55 23.31
C LYS A 334 -8.02 11.48 22.86
N ILE A 335 -8.48 10.56 22.02
CA ILE A 335 -7.63 9.46 21.54
C ILE A 335 -6.56 10.02 20.62
N VAL A 336 -6.94 10.84 19.65
CA VAL A 336 -6.08 11.51 18.69
C VAL A 336 -6.79 12.78 18.22
N SER A 337 -6.07 13.80 17.81
CA SER A 337 -6.66 15.02 17.24
C SER A 337 -7.33 14.74 15.90
N ILE A 338 -8.44 15.42 15.63
CA ILE A 338 -9.15 15.33 14.36
C ILE A 338 -8.81 16.58 13.53
N PRO A 339 -7.91 16.47 12.51
CA PRO A 339 -7.40 17.65 11.80
C PRO A 339 -8.45 18.37 10.97
N ARG A 340 -9.42 17.63 10.41
CA ARG A 340 -10.46 18.16 9.52
C ARG A 340 -11.84 17.75 9.96
N GLN A 341 -12.83 18.58 9.61
CA GLN A 341 -14.24 18.35 9.99
C GLN A 341 -15.00 17.47 9.00
N GLU A 342 -14.47 17.27 7.80
CA GLU A 342 -15.11 16.43 6.77
C GLU A 342 -15.26 14.99 7.26
N GLN A 343 -16.34 14.37 6.82
CA GLN A 343 -16.64 12.97 7.09
C GLN A 343 -16.52 12.14 5.81
N ALA A 344 -16.07 10.91 5.93
CA ALA A 344 -16.14 9.95 4.85
C ALA A 344 -17.61 9.62 4.53
N LEU A 345 -17.91 9.47 3.24
CA LEU A 345 -19.18 8.90 2.78
C LEU A 345 -19.20 7.40 3.05
N VAL A 346 -20.40 6.81 3.14
CA VAL A 346 -20.56 5.35 3.22
C VAL A 346 -21.42 4.91 2.04
N ALA A 347 -20.89 3.99 1.24
CA ALA A 347 -21.55 3.47 0.05
C ALA A 347 -21.39 1.95 -0.08
N GLU A 348 -22.22 1.34 -0.93
CA GLU A 348 -22.00 -0.03 -1.36
C GLU A 348 -20.73 -0.12 -2.21
N ALA A 349 -19.93 -1.17 -1.99
CA ALA A 349 -18.81 -1.47 -2.86
C ALA A 349 -19.31 -1.73 -4.29
N PRO A 350 -18.68 -1.11 -5.31
CA PRO A 350 -19.04 -1.36 -6.69
C PRO A 350 -18.83 -2.84 -7.05
N PRO A 351 -19.62 -3.40 -7.98
CA PRO A 351 -19.62 -4.84 -8.27
C PRO A 351 -18.26 -5.44 -8.59
N TYR A 352 -17.38 -4.68 -9.24
CA TYR A 352 -16.03 -5.12 -9.62
C TYR A 352 -15.05 -5.16 -8.44
N ASN A 353 -15.36 -4.47 -7.31
CA ASN A 353 -14.47 -4.41 -6.14
C ASN A 353 -15.16 -4.94 -4.87
N ARG A 354 -15.88 -6.06 -4.99
CA ARG A 354 -16.52 -6.78 -3.87
C ARG A 354 -15.69 -7.95 -3.35
N GLY A 355 -14.43 -8.02 -3.74
CA GLY A 355 -13.50 -9.06 -3.27
C GLY A 355 -13.12 -8.91 -1.80
N ASN A 356 -13.08 -7.67 -1.31
CA ASN A 356 -12.94 -7.36 0.10
C ASN A 356 -14.31 -6.98 0.69
N PHE A 357 -14.55 -7.39 1.94
CA PHE A 357 -15.79 -7.05 2.63
C PHE A 357 -15.99 -5.54 2.81
N ALA A 358 -14.91 -4.83 3.13
CA ALA A 358 -14.90 -3.39 3.32
C ALA A 358 -13.54 -2.80 2.96
N TYR A 359 -13.54 -1.55 2.52
CA TYR A 359 -12.33 -0.76 2.25
C TYR A 359 -12.68 0.73 2.16
N ILE A 360 -11.70 1.59 2.29
CA ILE A 360 -11.89 3.02 2.11
C ILE A 360 -11.12 3.52 0.89
N SER A 361 -11.79 4.34 0.05
CA SER A 361 -11.15 5.10 -1.03
C SER A 361 -10.88 6.52 -0.54
N ILE A 362 -9.63 6.90 -0.48
CA ILE A 362 -9.18 8.18 0.07
C ILE A 362 -8.56 9.03 -1.04
N PRO A 363 -8.98 10.31 -1.21
CA PRO A 363 -8.34 11.23 -2.12
C PRO A 363 -6.87 11.48 -1.75
N GLY A 364 -6.00 11.55 -2.75
CA GLY A 364 -4.58 11.80 -2.55
C GLY A 364 -4.25 13.26 -2.24
N PRO A 365 -2.96 13.58 -1.97
CA PRO A 365 -2.55 14.91 -1.48
C PRO A 365 -2.61 16.04 -2.53
N TYR A 366 -2.80 15.70 -3.81
CA TYR A 366 -2.99 16.68 -4.90
C TYR A 366 -4.45 16.80 -5.35
N GLU A 367 -5.34 15.99 -4.75
CA GLU A 367 -6.75 15.99 -5.13
C GLU A 367 -7.46 17.26 -4.71
N ASN A 368 -8.51 17.63 -5.45
CA ASN A 368 -9.40 18.73 -5.06
C ASN A 368 -9.95 18.44 -3.64
N PRO A 369 -9.82 19.39 -2.69
CA PRO A 369 -10.31 19.24 -1.32
C PRO A 369 -11.80 18.90 -1.20
N ASP A 370 -12.62 19.23 -2.22
CA ASP A 370 -14.05 18.92 -2.22
C ASP A 370 -14.36 17.44 -2.51
N VAL A 371 -13.40 16.69 -3.05
CA VAL A 371 -13.53 15.25 -3.29
C VAL A 371 -13.47 14.50 -1.97
N LYS A 372 -14.53 13.76 -1.66
CA LYS A 372 -14.67 13.07 -0.37
C LYS A 372 -14.14 11.65 -0.41
N ALA A 373 -13.55 11.24 0.69
CA ALA A 373 -13.29 9.82 0.94
C ALA A 373 -14.60 9.04 1.02
N THR A 374 -14.58 7.80 0.55
CA THR A 374 -15.76 6.91 0.60
C THR A 374 -15.39 5.58 1.21
N TYR A 375 -16.04 5.25 2.31
CA TYR A 375 -15.99 3.94 2.96
C TYR A 375 -16.96 3.01 2.25
N TYR A 376 -16.42 2.05 1.54
CA TYR A 376 -17.17 1.06 0.78
C TYR A 376 -17.38 -0.21 1.59
N VAL A 377 -18.63 -0.69 1.62
CA VAL A 377 -18.99 -1.95 2.26
C VAL A 377 -19.67 -2.86 1.22
N ALA A 378 -19.16 -4.07 1.05
CA ALA A 378 -19.69 -5.00 0.06
C ALA A 378 -21.03 -5.59 0.53
N PRO A 379 -22.12 -5.44 -0.24
CA PRO A 379 -23.37 -6.12 0.04
C PRO A 379 -23.26 -7.62 -0.30
N PRO A 380 -24.11 -8.48 0.29
CA PRO A 380 -24.16 -9.87 -0.09
C PRO A 380 -24.62 -10.03 -1.56
N ASN A 381 -24.09 -11.03 -2.24
CA ASN A 381 -24.48 -11.32 -3.63
C ASN A 381 -26.01 -11.60 -3.70
N PRO A 382 -26.78 -10.87 -4.52
CA PRO A 382 -28.23 -11.06 -4.63
C PRO A 382 -28.63 -12.45 -5.16
N LYS A 383 -27.73 -13.16 -5.84
CA LYS A 383 -27.97 -14.52 -6.35
C LYS A 383 -27.84 -15.60 -5.29
N TRP A 384 -27.28 -15.29 -4.11
CA TRP A 384 -27.18 -16.23 -3.01
C TRP A 384 -28.54 -16.47 -2.33
N SER A 385 -28.68 -17.64 -1.72
CA SER A 385 -29.84 -17.95 -0.87
C SER A 385 -29.95 -16.95 0.29
N ALA A 386 -31.12 -16.85 0.89
CA ALA A 386 -31.35 -15.99 2.06
C ALA A 386 -30.41 -16.36 3.24
N ALA A 387 -30.12 -17.65 3.42
CA ALA A 387 -29.21 -18.14 4.45
C ALA A 387 -27.76 -17.70 4.18
N GLU A 388 -27.27 -17.86 2.95
CA GLU A 388 -25.93 -17.41 2.56
C GLU A 388 -25.77 -15.90 2.68
N ARG A 389 -26.75 -15.13 2.21
CA ARG A 389 -26.74 -13.67 2.38
C ARG A 389 -26.70 -13.26 3.85
N ARG A 390 -27.46 -13.92 4.70
CA ARG A 390 -27.43 -13.67 6.14
C ARG A 390 -26.09 -14.06 6.77
N ALA A 391 -25.50 -15.16 6.37
CA ALA A 391 -24.19 -15.61 6.86
C ALA A 391 -23.07 -14.65 6.48
N TYR A 392 -23.11 -14.10 5.26
CA TYR A 392 -22.12 -13.14 4.76
C TYR A 392 -22.10 -11.82 5.55
N LEU A 393 -23.24 -11.34 6.03
CA LEU A 393 -23.29 -10.11 6.82
C LEU A 393 -22.45 -10.28 8.11
N PRO A 394 -21.60 -9.30 8.47
CA PRO A 394 -20.85 -9.34 9.72
C PRO A 394 -21.79 -9.20 10.92
N GLY A 395 -21.33 -9.61 12.09
CA GLY A 395 -21.94 -9.21 13.34
C GLY A 395 -21.76 -7.71 13.59
N ARG A 396 -22.70 -7.09 14.32
CA ARG A 396 -22.68 -5.65 14.66
C ARG A 396 -21.39 -5.24 15.37
N ALA A 397 -20.95 -6.05 16.33
CA ALA A 397 -19.72 -5.82 17.07
C ALA A 397 -18.47 -5.91 16.17
N TYR A 398 -18.40 -6.90 15.28
CA TYR A 398 -17.31 -7.04 14.31
C TYR A 398 -17.25 -5.83 13.36
N LEU A 399 -18.40 -5.40 12.81
CA LEU A 399 -18.50 -4.26 11.90
C LEU A 399 -18.06 -2.96 12.58
N LEU A 400 -18.35 -2.76 13.88
CA LEU A 400 -17.93 -1.58 14.62
C LEU A 400 -16.40 -1.39 14.57
N PHE A 401 -15.66 -2.47 14.79
CA PHE A 401 -14.19 -2.40 14.77
C PHE A 401 -13.62 -2.35 13.34
N VAL A 402 -14.31 -2.89 12.34
CA VAL A 402 -13.99 -2.64 10.93
C VAL A 402 -14.20 -1.15 10.59
N SER A 403 -15.30 -0.55 11.04
CA SER A 403 -15.54 0.90 10.84
C SER A 403 -14.52 1.77 11.59
N ALA A 404 -14.05 1.33 12.75
CA ALA A 404 -12.95 2.01 13.46
C ALA A 404 -11.62 1.88 12.69
N HIS A 405 -11.33 0.72 12.11
CA HIS A 405 -10.17 0.45 11.29
C HIS A 405 -10.14 1.31 10.02
N GLU A 406 -11.25 1.34 9.29
CA GLU A 406 -11.32 2.05 8.01
C GLU A 406 -11.41 3.57 8.20
N VAL A 407 -12.13 4.06 9.24
CA VAL A 407 -12.49 5.47 9.30
C VAL A 407 -11.98 6.15 10.58
N TRP A 408 -12.59 5.86 11.77
CA TRP A 408 -12.34 6.62 13.00
C TRP A 408 -11.88 5.75 14.16
N PRO A 409 -10.59 5.84 14.55
CA PRO A 409 -9.52 6.74 14.09
C PRO A 409 -8.53 6.09 13.10
N GLY A 410 -8.95 5.09 12.30
CA GLY A 410 -8.10 4.32 11.42
C GLY A 410 -7.61 5.06 10.17
N HIS A 411 -7.68 4.41 8.99
CA HIS A 411 -7.08 4.88 7.74
C HIS A 411 -7.52 6.30 7.32
N TYR A 412 -8.82 6.62 7.46
CA TYR A 412 -9.30 7.95 7.07
C TYR A 412 -8.68 9.06 7.91
N LEU A 413 -8.65 8.91 9.23
CA LEU A 413 -8.03 9.90 10.10
C LEU A 413 -6.52 9.98 9.86
N GLN A 414 -5.84 8.84 9.72
CA GLN A 414 -4.42 8.79 9.36
C GLN A 414 -4.13 9.57 8.09
N SER A 415 -4.96 9.40 7.05
CA SER A 415 -4.78 10.10 5.78
C SER A 415 -4.96 11.61 5.88
N GLN A 416 -5.78 12.09 6.81
CA GLN A 416 -5.91 13.53 7.06
C GLN A 416 -4.59 14.14 7.56
N PHE A 417 -3.83 13.40 8.39
CA PHE A 417 -2.49 13.80 8.80
C PHE A 417 -1.49 13.71 7.64
N SER A 418 -1.49 12.61 6.90
CA SER A 418 -0.55 12.41 5.79
C SER A 418 -0.74 13.44 4.69
N ASN A 419 -1.98 13.70 4.25
CA ASN A 419 -2.27 14.69 3.21
C ASN A 419 -1.96 16.14 3.63
N ALA A 420 -1.97 16.42 4.93
CA ALA A 420 -1.59 17.72 5.49
C ALA A 420 -0.08 17.86 5.74
N ASN A 421 0.71 16.81 5.52
CA ASN A 421 2.14 16.83 5.78
C ASN A 421 2.85 17.83 4.84
N PRO A 422 3.75 18.70 5.35
CA PRO A 422 4.50 19.64 4.52
C PRO A 422 5.45 18.96 3.54
N SER A 423 5.95 17.76 3.87
CA SER A 423 6.72 16.93 2.95
C SER A 423 5.78 16.21 1.98
N ARG A 424 5.90 16.49 0.69
CA ARG A 424 5.15 15.78 -0.35
C ARG A 424 5.54 14.30 -0.44
N VAL A 425 6.78 13.97 -0.12
CA VAL A 425 7.25 12.58 -0.03
C VAL A 425 6.45 11.84 1.05
N ALA A 426 6.38 12.39 2.26
CA ALA A 426 5.65 11.79 3.37
C ALA A 426 4.12 11.76 3.18
N ALA A 427 3.58 12.66 2.33
CA ALA A 427 2.15 12.67 1.98
C ALA A 427 1.77 11.60 0.94
N LEU A 428 2.70 11.25 0.03
CA LEU A 428 2.44 10.35 -1.10
C LEU A 428 2.66 8.88 -0.78
N TRP A 429 3.71 8.56 -0.02
CA TRP A 429 4.08 7.18 0.23
C TRP A 429 3.80 6.77 1.66
N TRP A 430 3.31 5.55 1.82
CA TRP A 430 2.98 4.96 3.10
C TRP A 430 3.57 3.55 3.21
N ASP A 431 3.97 3.22 4.40
CA ASP A 431 4.45 1.89 4.78
C ASP A 431 3.28 0.98 5.16
N TYR A 432 3.36 -0.30 4.77
CA TYR A 432 2.26 -1.24 4.99
C TYR A 432 2.06 -1.54 6.47
N ALA A 433 3.15 -1.79 7.21
CA ALA A 433 3.04 -2.05 8.65
C ALA A 433 2.68 -0.80 9.45
N PHE A 434 3.03 0.40 8.97
CA PHE A 434 2.56 1.62 9.62
C PHE A 434 1.05 1.80 9.44
N ALA A 435 0.55 1.72 8.21
CA ALA A 435 -0.86 2.01 7.92
C ALA A 435 -1.80 0.97 8.52
N GLU A 436 -1.55 -0.31 8.24
CA GLU A 436 -2.39 -1.40 8.77
C GLU A 436 -2.17 -1.60 10.27
N GLY A 437 -0.93 -1.42 10.73
CA GLY A 437 -0.59 -1.46 12.13
C GLY A 437 -1.27 -0.37 12.94
N TRP A 438 -1.31 0.88 12.42
CA TRP A 438 -2.05 1.98 13.02
C TRP A 438 -3.54 1.65 13.12
N ALA A 439 -4.18 1.25 12.02
CA ALA A 439 -5.60 0.95 12.00
C ALA A 439 -5.95 -0.21 12.95
N HIS A 440 -5.13 -1.26 12.97
CA HIS A 440 -5.31 -2.38 13.90
C HIS A 440 -5.01 -2.02 15.36
N TYR A 441 -4.02 -1.19 15.62
CA TYR A 441 -3.75 -0.63 16.95
C TYR A 441 -4.91 0.25 17.43
N ALA A 442 -5.49 1.03 16.53
CA ALA A 442 -6.61 1.91 16.83
C ALA A 442 -7.86 1.13 17.31
N GLU A 443 -8.16 -0.03 16.73
CA GLU A 443 -9.26 -0.91 17.19
C GLU A 443 -9.08 -1.26 18.68
N GLU A 444 -7.90 -1.72 19.06
CA GLU A 444 -7.58 -2.07 20.45
C GLU A 444 -7.65 -0.84 21.37
N LYS A 445 -7.14 0.31 20.92
CA LYS A 445 -7.17 1.56 21.71
C LYS A 445 -8.58 2.12 21.90
N MET A 446 -9.43 2.00 20.91
CA MET A 446 -10.84 2.37 21.04
C MET A 446 -11.54 1.51 22.12
N TYR A 447 -11.30 0.20 22.10
CA TYR A 447 -11.81 -0.69 23.13
C TYR A 447 -11.26 -0.36 24.52
N ASP A 448 -9.94 -0.18 24.66
CA ASP A 448 -9.29 0.18 25.92
C ASP A 448 -9.79 1.52 26.51
N ALA A 449 -10.19 2.46 25.62
CA ALA A 449 -10.77 3.74 26.03
C ALA A 449 -12.28 3.62 26.44
N GLY A 450 -12.86 2.42 26.35
CA GLY A 450 -14.22 2.11 26.78
C GLY A 450 -15.25 2.08 25.65
N LEU A 451 -14.83 1.98 24.38
CA LEU A 451 -15.78 1.75 23.27
C LEU A 451 -16.53 0.45 23.52
N GLY A 452 -17.85 0.48 23.39
CA GLY A 452 -18.71 -0.65 23.67
C GLY A 452 -19.17 -0.78 25.13
N GLY A 453 -18.75 0.15 26.04
CA GLY A 453 -19.30 0.26 27.39
C GLY A 453 -19.07 -0.97 28.31
N GLY A 454 -18.06 -1.80 28.00
CA GLY A 454 -17.79 -3.03 28.76
C GLY A 454 -18.62 -4.24 28.32
N ASP A 455 -19.43 -4.12 27.25
CA ASP A 455 -20.16 -5.23 26.66
C ASP A 455 -19.19 -6.33 26.17
N PRO A 456 -19.25 -7.56 26.69
CA PRO A 456 -18.37 -8.64 26.27
C PRO A 456 -18.53 -9.01 24.79
N GLU A 457 -19.69 -8.77 24.17
CA GLU A 457 -19.88 -8.96 22.73
C GLU A 457 -18.96 -8.05 21.90
N MET A 458 -18.83 -6.79 22.32
CA MET A 458 -17.92 -5.83 21.67
C MET A 458 -16.45 -6.30 21.76
N ARG A 459 -16.06 -6.82 22.93
CA ARG A 459 -14.72 -7.40 23.09
C ARG A 459 -14.48 -8.59 22.16
N ILE A 460 -15.48 -9.46 22.00
CA ILE A 460 -15.41 -10.60 21.07
C ILE A 460 -15.28 -10.11 19.62
N GLY A 461 -16.03 -9.10 19.22
CA GLY A 461 -15.95 -8.51 17.88
C GLY A 461 -14.55 -7.95 17.56
N MET A 462 -13.96 -7.21 18.48
CA MET A 462 -12.58 -6.71 18.37
C MET A 462 -11.56 -7.86 18.29
N LEU A 463 -11.66 -8.84 19.17
CA LEU A 463 -10.75 -9.99 19.22
C LEU A 463 -10.87 -10.88 17.99
N ALA A 464 -12.05 -11.04 17.39
CA ALA A 464 -12.23 -11.78 16.15
C ALA A 464 -11.46 -11.14 14.98
N ASN A 465 -11.41 -9.80 14.92
CA ASN A 465 -10.56 -9.07 13.98
C ASN A 465 -9.06 -9.29 14.28
N ALA A 466 -8.66 -9.22 15.56
CA ALA A 466 -7.27 -9.41 15.97
C ALA A 466 -6.76 -10.83 15.64
N LEU A 467 -7.51 -11.86 16.00
CA LEU A 467 -7.13 -13.26 15.75
C LEU A 467 -6.95 -13.57 14.26
N LEU A 468 -7.77 -12.99 13.39
CA LEU A 468 -7.59 -13.14 11.94
C LEU A 468 -6.21 -12.63 11.50
N ARG A 469 -5.79 -11.48 12.03
CA ARG A 469 -4.52 -10.83 11.70
C ARG A 469 -3.32 -11.51 12.36
N ASP A 470 -3.49 -12.10 13.54
CA ASP A 470 -2.45 -12.91 14.17
C ASP A 470 -2.16 -14.18 13.36
N VAL A 471 -3.20 -14.81 12.82
CA VAL A 471 -3.02 -15.96 11.92
C VAL A 471 -2.36 -15.53 10.61
N ARG A 472 -2.73 -14.36 10.04
CA ARG A 472 -2.01 -13.80 8.89
C ARG A 472 -0.53 -13.62 9.16
N PHE A 473 -0.18 -13.12 10.34
CA PHE A 473 1.21 -12.89 10.74
C PHE A 473 2.04 -14.16 10.72
N ILE A 474 1.57 -15.20 11.39
CA ILE A 474 2.26 -16.50 11.47
C ILE A 474 2.26 -17.16 10.09
N SER A 475 1.15 -17.12 9.39
CA SER A 475 0.97 -17.73 8.07
C SER A 475 1.90 -17.11 7.02
N ALA A 476 2.07 -15.76 7.01
CA ALA A 476 2.99 -15.10 6.09
C ALA A 476 4.42 -15.63 6.26
N ILE A 477 4.91 -15.65 7.49
CA ILE A 477 6.26 -16.15 7.80
C ILE A 477 6.38 -17.60 7.37
N CYS A 478 5.48 -18.47 7.85
CA CYS A 478 5.61 -19.90 7.66
C CYS A 478 5.38 -20.39 6.23
N LEU A 479 4.46 -19.78 5.47
CA LEU A 479 4.27 -20.10 4.06
C LEU A 479 5.50 -19.76 3.22
N HIS A 480 6.17 -18.65 3.53
CA HIS A 480 7.33 -18.21 2.75
C HIS A 480 8.68 -18.75 3.29
N ALA A 481 8.77 -19.12 4.56
CA ALA A 481 9.95 -19.78 5.13
C ALA A 481 9.92 -21.32 5.03
N GLY A 482 8.78 -21.91 4.60
CA GLY A 482 8.65 -23.35 4.40
C GLY A 482 8.32 -24.15 5.66
N CYS A 483 7.81 -23.51 6.73
CA CYS A 483 7.39 -24.18 7.96
C CYS A 483 5.88 -24.51 8.00
N MET A 484 5.12 -24.17 6.95
CA MET A 484 3.67 -24.43 6.87
C MET A 484 3.25 -24.63 5.42
N SER A 485 2.39 -25.60 5.16
CA SER A 485 1.69 -25.78 3.89
C SER A 485 0.46 -24.85 3.80
N LEU A 486 -0.09 -24.69 2.58
CA LEU A 486 -1.31 -23.92 2.36
C LEU A 486 -2.51 -24.50 3.13
N ASP A 487 -2.63 -25.84 3.19
CA ASP A 487 -3.71 -26.52 3.90
C ASP A 487 -3.59 -26.34 5.42
N GLU A 488 -2.36 -26.36 5.97
CA GLU A 488 -2.12 -26.05 7.38
C GLU A 488 -2.45 -24.59 7.70
N SER A 489 -2.14 -23.66 6.80
CA SER A 489 -2.56 -22.25 6.93
C SER A 489 -4.08 -22.14 6.95
N GLU A 490 -4.80 -22.74 6.00
CA GLU A 490 -6.27 -22.76 5.98
C GLU A 490 -6.84 -23.35 7.28
N LYS A 491 -6.30 -24.47 7.75
CA LYS A 491 -6.69 -25.07 9.03
C LYS A 491 -6.48 -24.12 10.20
N MET A 492 -5.35 -23.40 10.24
CA MET A 492 -5.07 -22.43 11.30
C MET A 492 -6.07 -21.28 11.31
N PHE A 493 -6.48 -20.76 10.14
CA PHE A 493 -7.54 -19.75 10.05
C PHE A 493 -8.88 -20.26 10.58
N ARG A 494 -9.23 -21.52 10.30
CA ARG A 494 -10.47 -22.12 10.80
C ARG A 494 -10.44 -22.33 12.32
N GLU A 495 -9.34 -22.83 12.86
CA GLU A 495 -9.24 -23.26 14.26
C GLU A 495 -8.88 -22.12 15.23
N LYS A 496 -8.10 -21.12 14.79
CA LYS A 496 -7.58 -20.04 15.64
C LYS A 496 -8.26 -18.71 15.40
N ALA A 497 -8.66 -18.41 14.17
CA ALA A 497 -9.42 -17.21 13.82
C ALA A 497 -10.93 -17.47 13.68
N PHE A 498 -11.37 -18.72 13.84
CA PHE A 498 -12.79 -19.11 13.72
C PHE A 498 -13.41 -18.70 12.39
N ALA A 499 -12.60 -18.64 11.32
CA ALA A 499 -13.06 -18.32 9.99
C ALA A 499 -13.89 -19.47 9.40
N ASP A 500 -14.94 -19.15 8.66
CA ASP A 500 -15.63 -20.15 7.84
C ASP A 500 -14.70 -20.70 6.74
N ALA A 501 -15.07 -21.83 6.13
CA ALA A 501 -14.21 -22.52 5.18
C ALA A 501 -13.83 -21.66 3.96
N GLY A 502 -14.77 -20.85 3.45
CA GLY A 502 -14.53 -19.99 2.30
C GLY A 502 -13.54 -18.87 2.62
N ASN A 503 -13.75 -18.19 3.75
CA ASN A 503 -12.87 -17.14 4.22
C ASN A 503 -11.49 -17.70 4.60
N ALA A 504 -11.42 -18.83 5.30
CA ALA A 504 -10.15 -19.47 5.66
C ALA A 504 -9.31 -19.79 4.41
N ARG A 505 -9.93 -20.38 3.38
CA ARG A 505 -9.28 -20.66 2.10
C ARG A 505 -8.80 -19.38 1.41
N GLN A 506 -9.62 -18.34 1.38
CA GLN A 506 -9.26 -17.05 0.79
C GLN A 506 -8.06 -16.41 1.51
N GLN A 507 -8.04 -16.44 2.85
CA GLN A 507 -6.96 -15.90 3.66
C GLN A 507 -5.66 -16.66 3.47
N ALA A 508 -5.70 -17.98 3.44
CA ALA A 508 -4.53 -18.81 3.17
C ALA A 508 -3.97 -18.57 1.77
N LEU A 509 -4.83 -18.51 0.74
CA LEU A 509 -4.44 -18.15 -0.62
C LEU A 509 -3.79 -16.76 -0.68
N ARG A 510 -4.36 -15.76 0.02
CA ARG A 510 -3.76 -14.42 0.08
C ARG A 510 -2.32 -14.47 0.56
N GLY A 511 -2.01 -15.27 1.57
CA GLY A 511 -0.65 -15.42 2.07
C GLY A 511 0.37 -15.89 1.03
N THR A 512 -0.05 -16.54 -0.06
CA THR A 512 0.86 -16.98 -1.11
C THR A 512 1.32 -15.86 -2.03
N TYR A 513 0.47 -14.86 -2.31
CA TYR A 513 0.73 -13.77 -3.26
C TYR A 513 0.87 -12.39 -2.60
N ASP A 514 0.60 -12.28 -1.31
CA ASP A 514 0.77 -11.07 -0.49
C ASP A 514 1.63 -11.43 0.75
N PRO A 515 2.95 -11.59 0.58
CA PRO A 515 3.84 -11.94 1.69
C PRO A 515 3.90 -10.85 2.77
N GLY A 516 3.51 -9.62 2.44
CA GLY A 516 3.47 -8.47 3.34
C GLY A 516 2.26 -8.45 4.29
N TYR A 517 1.27 -9.38 4.17
CA TYR A 517 0.06 -9.31 4.98
C TYR A 517 0.25 -9.61 6.49
N LEU A 518 1.50 -9.90 6.94
CA LEU A 518 1.89 -9.88 8.35
C LEU A 518 1.87 -8.44 8.94
N ALA A 519 1.89 -7.43 8.11
CA ALA A 519 2.01 -6.01 8.44
C ALA A 519 1.02 -5.53 9.53
N TYR A 520 -0.20 -6.05 9.55
CA TYR A 520 -1.24 -5.70 10.53
C TYR A 520 -0.76 -5.88 11.97
N THR A 521 -0.43 -7.11 12.36
CA THR A 521 0.03 -7.43 13.73
C THR A 521 1.43 -6.91 13.97
N LEU A 522 2.35 -6.96 12.98
CA LEU A 522 3.69 -6.42 13.08
C LEU A 522 3.66 -4.93 13.45
N GLY A 523 2.94 -4.14 12.66
CA GLY A 523 2.82 -2.70 12.87
C GLY A 523 2.15 -2.35 14.19
N LYS A 524 1.05 -3.04 14.55
CA LYS A 524 0.38 -2.87 15.85
C LYS A 524 1.37 -3.04 17.01
N LEU A 525 2.14 -4.11 17.00
CA LEU A 525 3.07 -4.42 18.10
C LEU A 525 4.22 -3.41 18.17
N MET A 526 4.78 -3.03 17.01
CA MET A 526 5.81 -1.99 16.96
C MET A 526 5.29 -0.61 17.45
N ILE A 527 4.06 -0.23 17.05
CA ILE A 527 3.45 1.04 17.50
C ILE A 527 3.17 1.00 19.01
N ARG A 528 2.69 -0.12 19.55
CA ARG A 528 2.51 -0.30 21.00
C ARG A 528 3.83 -0.13 21.75
N ARG A 529 4.89 -0.79 21.28
CA ARG A 529 6.21 -0.67 21.88
C ARG A 529 6.73 0.76 21.81
N LEU A 530 6.62 1.41 20.65
CA LEU A 530 7.02 2.80 20.48
C LEU A 530 6.25 3.74 21.41
N ARG A 531 4.93 3.54 21.56
CA ARG A 531 4.11 4.32 22.49
C ARG A 531 4.61 4.21 23.92
N ASP A 532 4.83 2.97 24.36
CA ASP A 532 5.22 2.71 25.76
C ASP A 532 6.58 3.33 26.07
N ASP A 533 7.54 3.19 25.17
CA ASP A 533 8.88 3.78 25.32
C ASP A 533 8.85 5.31 25.21
N TRP A 534 8.04 5.87 24.29
CA TRP A 534 7.94 7.32 24.14
C TRP A 534 7.25 7.98 25.33
N LEU A 535 6.18 7.40 25.87
CA LEU A 535 5.52 7.91 27.08
C LEU A 535 6.42 7.78 28.31
N ALA A 536 7.23 6.72 28.42
CA ALA A 536 8.22 6.60 29.47
C ALA A 536 9.30 7.70 29.39
N ALA A 537 9.71 8.05 28.16
CA ALA A 537 10.66 9.16 27.93
C ALA A 537 10.03 10.55 28.07
N ASN A 538 8.71 10.67 28.01
CA ASN A 538 7.94 11.92 28.06
C ASN A 538 6.80 11.82 29.10
N PRO A 539 7.10 11.73 30.41
CA PRO A 539 6.10 11.40 31.44
C PRO A 539 5.00 12.46 31.63
N ALA A 540 5.19 13.68 31.11
CA ALA A 540 4.16 14.73 31.11
C ALA A 540 3.24 14.68 29.87
N ALA A 541 3.57 13.87 28.89
CA ALA A 541 2.78 13.78 27.65
C ALA A 541 1.58 12.85 27.80
N SER A 542 0.50 13.18 27.09
CA SER A 542 -0.68 12.34 27.00
C SER A 542 -0.57 11.31 25.86
N PRO A 543 -1.36 10.21 25.88
CA PRO A 543 -1.48 9.32 24.75
C PRO A 543 -1.91 10.00 23.44
N GLN A 544 -2.76 11.03 23.51
CA GLN A 544 -3.15 11.84 22.35
C GLN A 544 -1.93 12.52 21.71
N GLN A 545 -1.05 13.13 22.52
CA GLN A 545 0.16 13.77 22.00
C GLN A 545 1.11 12.77 21.33
N PHE A 546 1.18 11.54 21.84
CA PHE A 546 1.91 10.48 21.16
C PHE A 546 1.31 10.19 19.79
N HIS A 547 -0.01 9.98 19.70
CA HIS A 547 -0.68 9.64 18.45
C HIS A 547 -0.55 10.78 17.43
N ASP A 548 -0.77 12.02 17.85
CA ASP A 548 -0.60 13.21 17.00
C ASP A 548 0.84 13.33 16.48
N ARG A 549 1.84 13.09 17.33
CA ARG A 549 3.24 13.12 16.93
C ARG A 549 3.57 12.00 15.94
N LEU A 550 3.10 10.78 16.19
CA LEU A 550 3.32 9.64 15.31
C LEU A 550 2.74 9.90 13.91
N LEU A 551 1.49 10.30 13.84
CA LEU A 551 0.79 10.54 12.57
C LEU A 551 1.33 11.77 11.82
N SER A 552 1.88 12.76 12.52
CA SER A 552 2.50 13.93 11.89
C SER A 552 3.75 13.61 11.05
N LEU A 553 4.32 12.41 11.20
CA LEU A 553 5.47 11.96 10.40
C LEU A 553 5.09 11.50 8.98
N GLY A 554 3.80 11.46 8.66
CA GLY A 554 3.29 10.73 7.50
C GLY A 554 3.10 9.26 7.86
N SER A 555 3.51 8.36 6.98
CA SER A 555 3.37 6.91 7.24
C SER A 555 4.69 6.17 6.89
N PRO A 556 5.83 6.52 7.52
CA PRO A 556 7.09 5.85 7.31
C PRO A 556 7.10 4.45 7.95
N PRO A 557 8.05 3.56 7.65
CA PRO A 557 8.28 2.37 8.47
C PRO A 557 8.36 2.71 9.97
N VAL A 558 7.69 1.92 10.80
CA VAL A 558 7.61 2.20 12.25
C VAL A 558 9.00 2.31 12.91
N PRO A 559 10.03 1.52 12.51
CA PRO A 559 11.40 1.73 13.02
C PRO A 559 11.97 3.10 12.66
N MET A 560 11.65 3.68 11.52
CA MET A 560 12.06 5.04 11.16
C MET A 560 11.33 6.10 12.01
N ALA A 561 10.03 5.93 12.21
CA ALA A 561 9.25 6.78 13.11
C ALA A 561 9.82 6.73 14.53
N ARG A 562 10.18 5.53 15.01
CA ARG A 562 10.81 5.33 16.32
C ARG A 562 12.13 6.11 16.44
N GLN A 563 13.00 5.98 15.45
CA GLN A 563 14.27 6.71 15.45
C GLN A 563 14.07 8.22 15.46
N GLU A 564 13.06 8.72 14.74
CA GLU A 564 12.74 10.15 14.69
C GLU A 564 12.13 10.68 16.01
N MET A 565 11.35 9.87 16.70
CA MET A 565 10.66 10.26 17.93
C MET A 565 11.51 10.09 19.20
N LEU A 566 12.42 9.10 19.22
CA LEU A 566 13.25 8.76 20.40
C LEU A 566 14.73 9.08 20.22
N GLY A 567 15.16 9.44 19.00
CA GLY A 567 16.58 9.66 18.68
C GLY A 567 17.42 8.39 18.55
N ALA A 568 16.84 7.22 18.80
CA ALA A 568 17.50 5.91 18.70
C ALA A 568 16.52 4.82 18.27
N LEU A 569 17.03 3.79 17.58
CA LEU A 569 16.19 2.66 17.14
C LEU A 569 15.75 1.81 18.33
N GLY A 570 16.67 1.33 19.18
CA GLY A 570 16.37 0.45 20.30
C GLY A 570 15.64 -0.82 19.91
N ALA A 571 14.97 -1.46 20.87
CA ALA A 571 14.10 -2.62 20.59
C ALA A 571 12.79 -2.14 19.93
N ILE A 572 12.40 -2.81 18.82
CA ILE A 572 11.22 -2.43 18.05
C ILE A 572 9.97 -3.24 18.41
N LEU A 573 10.16 -4.42 19.05
CA LEU A 573 9.13 -5.34 19.52
C LEU A 573 9.33 -5.72 20.99
#